data_ec1a63108699cf1c6233149206f98c57
#
_entry.id   ec1a63108699cf1c6233149206f98c57
#
_cell.length_a   1.000
_cell.length_b   1.000
_cell.length_c   1.000
_cell.angle_alpha   90.00
_cell.angle_beta   90.00
_cell.angle_gamma   90.00
#
_symmetry.space_group_name_H-M   'P 1'
#
loop_
_entity.id
_entity.type
_entity.pdbx_description
1 polymer ?
#
loop_
_entity_poly.entity_id
_entity_poly.type
_entity_poly.pdbx_seq_one_letter_code
_entity_poly.pdbx_strand_id
1 'polypeptide(L)'
;DDAGGGGGWVVVISYDLGRALEPRAGGGRAAADRAWPACVCLRLDRGWRSESGVLKALGVEAAHSSKTAGSWRVGALRREIEESVYQRAGERVLEYIRPGDVYQVNLAPRLSADFEGSARAFFADFARIAEPRHGAYVEFDHNGRRFAAASCSPELFLSFDAATRRLSTRPMKGTRSAGGDARELLENGKERAELNMIVDLMRNDLGRVCELGS
;
A
#
# COMPACT_ATOMS: atom_id res chain seq x y z
N ASP A 1 31.95 -8.68 -7.47
CA ASP A 1 31.68 -7.28 -7.24
C ASP A 1 30.78 -7.15 -6.04
N ASP A 2 31.39 -6.75 -4.93
CA ASP A 2 30.78 -6.58 -3.62
C ASP A 2 29.78 -5.41 -3.64
N ALA A 3 28.54 -5.72 -3.94
CA ALA A 3 27.45 -4.87 -3.51
C ALA A 3 27.28 -5.11 -2.01
N GLY A 4 28.07 -4.42 -1.21
CA GLY A 4 27.99 -4.42 0.24
C GLY A 4 26.58 -4.11 0.67
N GLY A 5 25.82 -5.14 1.03
CA GLY A 5 24.49 -5.03 1.57
C GLY A 5 24.56 -4.38 2.94
N GLY A 6 24.50 -3.05 2.98
CA GLY A 6 24.31 -2.31 4.22
C GLY A 6 22.98 -2.71 4.86
N GLY A 7 22.94 -2.85 6.17
CA GLY A 7 21.71 -3.04 6.91
C GLY A 7 20.75 -1.87 6.66
N GLY A 8 19.47 -2.09 6.93
CA GLY A 8 18.42 -1.11 6.71
C GLY A 8 17.31 -1.23 7.73
N TRP A 9 16.29 -0.42 7.53
CA TRP A 9 15.08 -0.44 8.33
C TRP A 9 13.86 -0.68 7.44
N VAL A 10 12.97 -1.56 7.87
CA VAL A 10 11.60 -1.65 7.36
C VAL A 10 10.70 -1.00 8.38
N VAL A 11 9.92 -0.02 7.93
CA VAL A 11 8.99 0.70 8.79
C VAL A 11 7.58 0.45 8.29
N VAL A 12 6.72 -0.05 9.18
CA VAL A 12 5.30 -0.21 8.94
C VAL A 12 4.57 0.83 9.79
N ILE A 13 3.84 1.70 9.12
CA ILE A 13 3.09 2.78 9.76
C ILE A 13 1.61 2.47 9.58
N SER A 14 0.87 2.37 10.69
CA SER A 14 -0.57 2.21 10.61
C SER A 14 -1.24 3.53 10.23
N TYR A 15 -2.38 3.44 9.57
CA TYR A 15 -3.17 4.62 9.21
C TYR A 15 -3.55 5.47 10.43
N ASP A 16 -3.75 4.83 11.59
CA ASP A 16 -4.13 5.51 12.83
C ASP A 16 -3.03 6.42 13.40
N LEU A 17 -1.76 6.25 12.99
CA LEU A 17 -0.70 7.18 13.35
C LEU A 17 -0.98 8.60 12.82
N GLY A 18 -1.66 8.72 11.68
CA GLY A 18 -2.06 10.01 11.12
C GLY A 18 -2.84 10.88 12.09
N ARG A 19 -3.61 10.30 13.00
CA ARG A 19 -4.35 11.04 14.04
C ARG A 19 -3.44 11.70 15.08
N ALA A 20 -2.28 11.11 15.35
CA ALA A 20 -1.29 11.71 16.25
C ALA A 20 -0.52 12.82 15.54
N LEU A 21 -0.32 12.71 14.22
CA LEU A 21 0.37 13.71 13.41
C LEU A 21 -0.54 14.91 13.07
N GLU A 22 -1.83 14.64 12.82
CA GLU A 22 -2.84 15.64 12.48
C GLU A 22 -4.04 15.60 13.44
N PRO A 23 -3.92 16.09 14.66
CA PRO A 23 -5.00 16.03 15.66
C PRO A 23 -6.28 16.75 15.23
N ARG A 24 -6.17 17.74 14.33
CA ARG A 24 -7.31 18.50 13.79
C ARG A 24 -8.13 17.68 12.77
N ALA A 25 -7.55 16.70 12.12
CA ALA A 25 -8.25 15.85 11.15
C ALA A 25 -9.07 14.74 11.81
N GLY A 26 -8.97 14.54 13.12
CA GLY A 26 -9.50 13.40 13.83
C GLY A 26 -10.80 13.64 14.58
N GLY A 27 -11.89 13.99 13.92
CA GLY A 27 -13.21 14.13 14.57
C GLY A 27 -13.94 12.83 14.90
N GLY A 28 -13.57 11.69 14.37
CA GLY A 28 -14.26 10.41 14.55
C GLY A 28 -13.45 9.42 15.35
N ARG A 29 -13.99 8.90 16.44
CA ARG A 29 -13.51 7.67 17.07
C ARG A 29 -13.88 6.49 16.15
N ALA A 30 -13.12 6.28 15.09
CA ALA A 30 -13.07 4.93 14.56
C ALA A 30 -12.50 4.06 15.67
N ALA A 31 -13.22 3.04 16.07
CA ALA A 31 -12.78 2.15 17.12
C ALA A 31 -11.36 1.68 16.79
N ALA A 32 -10.45 1.92 17.72
CA ALA A 32 -9.16 1.26 17.69
C ALA A 32 -9.43 -0.23 17.98
N ASP A 33 -9.87 -0.93 16.95
CA ASP A 33 -10.29 -2.33 17.05
C ASP A 33 -9.12 -3.29 16.93
N ARG A 34 -7.88 -2.73 16.87
CA ARG A 34 -6.76 -3.52 16.44
C ARG A 34 -5.63 -3.47 17.43
N ALA A 35 -5.19 -4.66 17.74
CA ALA A 35 -3.95 -4.85 18.46
C ALA A 35 -2.71 -4.50 17.60
N TRP A 36 -2.89 -3.88 16.43
CA TRP A 36 -1.79 -3.41 15.58
C TRP A 36 -1.12 -2.20 16.23
N PRO A 37 0.21 -2.21 16.35
CA PRO A 37 0.94 -1.04 16.81
C PRO A 37 0.83 0.10 15.81
N ALA A 38 0.87 1.34 16.29
CA ALA A 38 0.84 2.53 15.43
C ALA A 38 2.03 2.60 14.47
N CYS A 39 3.20 2.09 14.91
CA CYS A 39 4.40 2.01 14.11
C CYS A 39 5.22 0.78 14.51
N VAL A 40 5.77 0.08 13.53
CA VAL A 40 6.71 -1.02 13.71
C VAL A 40 7.98 -0.69 12.95
N CYS A 41 9.13 -0.74 13.62
CA CYS A 41 10.45 -0.58 13.01
C CYS A 41 11.21 -1.90 13.12
N LEU A 42 11.53 -2.50 12.00
CA LEU A 42 12.31 -3.73 11.91
C LEU A 42 13.69 -3.40 11.37
N ARG A 43 14.73 -3.69 12.14
CA ARG A 43 16.10 -3.55 11.70
C ARG A 43 16.51 -4.78 10.89
N LEU A 44 17.09 -4.55 9.73
CA LEU A 44 17.68 -5.58 8.89
C LEU A 44 19.18 -5.49 9.02
N ASP A 45 19.81 -6.56 9.48
CA ASP A 45 21.28 -6.62 9.61
C ASP A 45 21.99 -6.76 8.25
N ARG A 46 21.27 -7.24 7.24
CA ARG A 46 21.68 -7.32 5.84
C ARG A 46 20.56 -6.89 4.93
N GLY A 47 20.86 -5.99 4.01
CA GLY A 47 19.93 -5.61 2.93
C GLY A 47 20.26 -6.41 1.67
N TRP A 48 19.24 -6.80 0.93
CA TRP A 48 19.35 -7.44 -0.36
C TRP A 48 18.66 -6.59 -1.41
N ARG A 49 19.33 -6.31 -2.50
CA ARG A 49 18.71 -5.79 -3.71
C ARG A 49 18.75 -6.85 -4.78
N SER A 50 17.64 -7.01 -5.49
CA SER A 50 17.56 -7.81 -6.70
C SER A 50 17.02 -6.91 -7.81
N GLU A 51 17.58 -6.99 -9.00
CA GLU A 51 17.08 -6.29 -10.19
C GLU A 51 15.65 -6.71 -10.55
N SER A 52 15.23 -7.91 -10.15
CA SER A 52 13.85 -8.38 -10.24
C SER A 52 12.97 -7.98 -9.05
N GLY A 53 13.45 -7.07 -8.18
CA GLY A 53 12.74 -6.46 -7.06
C GLY A 53 12.13 -7.44 -6.05
N VAL A 54 12.36 -7.20 -4.78
CA VAL A 54 11.52 -7.52 -3.61
C VAL A 54 11.60 -8.93 -2.99
N LEU A 55 11.76 -10.04 -3.70
CA LEU A 55 11.59 -11.36 -3.05
C LEU A 55 12.82 -11.93 -2.34
N LYS A 56 14.01 -11.39 -2.52
CA LYS A 56 15.23 -11.91 -1.88
C LYS A 56 15.51 -11.40 -0.46
N ALA A 57 14.89 -10.30 -0.03
CA ALA A 57 15.19 -9.68 1.26
C ALA A 57 14.74 -10.48 2.49
N LEU A 58 13.88 -11.47 2.33
CA LEU A 58 13.25 -12.20 3.44
C LEU A 58 13.63 -13.69 3.52
N GLY A 59 14.71 -14.10 2.86
CA GLY A 59 15.05 -15.53 2.78
C GLY A 59 14.03 -16.33 1.95
N VAL A 60 13.21 -15.65 1.18
CA VAL A 60 12.42 -16.25 0.11
C VAL A 60 13.29 -16.17 -1.12
N GLU A 61 14.04 -17.21 -1.40
CA GLU A 61 14.64 -17.38 -2.72
C GLU A 61 13.55 -17.18 -3.76
N ALA A 62 13.87 -16.44 -4.82
CA ALA A 62 12.94 -16.19 -5.91
C ALA A 62 12.25 -17.51 -6.27
N ALA A 63 10.95 -17.54 -6.14
CA ALA A 63 10.14 -18.74 -6.26
C ALA A 63 10.07 -19.27 -7.70
N HIS A 64 11.24 -19.50 -8.31
CA HIS A 64 11.38 -20.38 -9.47
C HIS A 64 11.58 -21.83 -9.04
N SER A 65 11.73 -22.07 -7.76
CA SER A 65 11.97 -23.43 -7.26
C SER A 65 11.49 -23.53 -5.83
N SER A 66 10.58 -24.45 -5.66
CA SER A 66 10.14 -25.09 -4.44
C SER A 66 9.04 -24.36 -3.65
N LYS A 67 7.98 -25.10 -3.52
CA LYS A 67 6.98 -25.17 -2.46
C LYS A 67 7.46 -24.39 -1.21
N THR A 68 7.02 -23.14 -1.07
CA THR A 68 7.04 -22.48 0.23
C THR A 68 6.40 -23.47 1.20
N ALA A 69 7.17 -23.96 2.15
CA ALA A 69 6.71 -24.99 3.08
C ALA A 69 5.56 -24.42 3.91
N GLY A 70 4.35 -24.77 3.58
CA GLY A 70 3.15 -24.39 4.30
C GLY A 70 1.92 -24.35 3.39
N SER A 71 0.85 -24.86 3.90
CA SER A 71 -0.48 -24.70 3.32
C SER A 71 -1.15 -23.49 3.96
N TRP A 72 -2.12 -22.93 3.25
CA TRP A 72 -2.97 -21.88 3.76
C TRP A 72 -4.41 -22.07 3.31
N ARG A 73 -5.34 -21.52 4.06
CA ARG A 73 -6.76 -21.49 3.73
C ARG A 73 -7.37 -20.19 4.19
N VAL A 74 -8.20 -19.60 3.34
CA VAL A 74 -9.04 -18.45 3.64
C VAL A 74 -10.49 -18.90 3.67
N GLY A 75 -11.21 -18.58 4.72
CA GLY A 75 -12.63 -18.82 4.86
C GLY A 75 -13.48 -17.88 4.01
N ALA A 76 -14.79 -17.93 4.19
CA ALA A 76 -15.70 -17.01 3.50
C ALA A 76 -15.43 -15.55 3.88
N LEU A 77 -15.38 -14.69 2.86
CA LEU A 77 -15.25 -13.25 3.06
C LEU A 77 -16.54 -12.68 3.67
N ARG A 78 -16.39 -11.92 4.72
CA ARG A 78 -17.46 -11.20 5.42
C ARG A 78 -17.23 -9.70 5.29
N ARG A 79 -18.25 -8.96 4.90
CA ARG A 79 -18.22 -7.49 4.96
C ARG A 79 -18.42 -7.04 6.41
N GLU A 80 -17.59 -6.12 6.89
CA GLU A 80 -17.73 -5.55 8.24
C GLU A 80 -18.69 -4.35 8.28
N ILE A 81 -19.14 -3.89 7.12
CA ILE A 81 -20.10 -2.80 6.99
C ILE A 81 -21.28 -3.25 6.11
N GLU A 82 -22.48 -2.95 6.56
CA GLU A 82 -23.69 -3.19 5.81
C GLU A 82 -23.71 -2.37 4.51
N GLU A 83 -24.23 -2.97 3.43
CA GLU A 83 -24.33 -2.33 2.11
C GLU A 83 -25.04 -0.98 2.17
N SER A 84 -26.17 -0.89 2.89
CA SER A 84 -26.92 0.34 3.05
C SER A 84 -26.17 1.45 3.77
N VAL A 85 -25.28 1.09 4.71
CA VAL A 85 -24.41 2.05 5.40
C VAL A 85 -23.34 2.56 4.45
N TYR A 86 -22.75 1.66 3.65
CA TYR A 86 -21.77 2.02 2.66
C TYR A 86 -22.36 2.96 1.57
N GLN A 87 -23.56 2.67 1.08
CA GLN A 87 -24.24 3.50 0.10
C GLN A 87 -24.51 4.91 0.64
N ARG A 88 -25.10 5.03 1.85
CA ARG A 88 -25.31 6.33 2.49
C ARG A 88 -24.00 7.11 2.69
N ALA A 89 -22.92 6.42 3.04
CA ALA A 89 -21.61 7.06 3.15
C ALA A 89 -21.11 7.60 1.80
N GLY A 90 -21.35 6.86 0.71
CA GLY A 90 -21.06 7.30 -0.65
C GLY A 90 -21.87 8.54 -1.06
N GLU A 91 -23.16 8.56 -0.78
CA GLU A 91 -24.03 9.73 -1.01
C GLU A 91 -23.49 10.96 -0.24
N ARG A 92 -23.12 10.76 1.03
CA ARG A 92 -22.57 11.85 1.85
C ARG A 92 -21.23 12.36 1.30
N VAL A 93 -20.39 11.50 0.76
CA VAL A 93 -19.15 11.91 0.08
C VAL A 93 -19.46 12.81 -1.12
N LEU A 94 -20.46 12.48 -1.93
CA LEU A 94 -20.86 13.30 -3.07
C LEU A 94 -21.36 14.69 -2.64
N GLU A 95 -22.03 14.78 -1.48
CA GLU A 95 -22.44 16.07 -0.91
C GLU A 95 -21.25 16.98 -0.56
N TYR A 96 -20.11 16.42 -0.15
CA TYR A 96 -18.88 17.17 0.10
C TYR A 96 -18.10 17.50 -1.17
N ILE A 97 -18.15 16.64 -2.18
CA ILE A 97 -17.46 16.87 -3.45
C ILE A 97 -18.11 17.99 -4.25
N ARG A 98 -19.46 18.04 -4.30
CA ARG A 98 -20.19 19.03 -5.11
C ARG A 98 -19.86 20.49 -4.79
N PRO A 99 -19.81 20.93 -3.52
CA PRO A 99 -19.43 22.29 -3.16
C PRO A 99 -17.89 22.51 -3.18
N GLY A 100 -17.09 21.46 -3.34
CA GLY A 100 -15.64 21.56 -3.35
C GLY A 100 -14.97 21.47 -1.97
N ASP A 101 -15.69 20.99 -0.96
CA ASP A 101 -15.12 20.77 0.38
C ASP A 101 -14.02 19.70 0.37
N VAL A 102 -14.14 18.73 -0.53
CA VAL A 102 -13.13 17.71 -0.80
C VAL A 102 -13.05 17.43 -2.31
N TYR A 103 -11.87 17.05 -2.79
CA TYR A 103 -11.66 16.67 -4.18
C TYR A 103 -11.96 15.20 -4.45
N GLN A 104 -11.55 14.36 -3.51
CA GLN A 104 -11.65 12.90 -3.60
C GLN A 104 -11.73 12.31 -2.19
N VAL A 105 -12.45 11.21 -2.07
CA VAL A 105 -12.49 10.40 -0.85
C VAL A 105 -12.31 8.94 -1.20
N ASN A 106 -11.41 8.26 -0.52
CA ASN A 106 -11.28 6.82 -0.58
C ASN A 106 -12.22 6.18 0.45
N LEU A 107 -13.38 5.72 0.00
CA LEU A 107 -14.33 5.01 0.83
C LEU A 107 -14.10 3.49 0.68
N ALA A 108 -13.37 2.91 1.62
CA ALA A 108 -12.98 1.51 1.57
C ALA A 108 -13.74 0.66 2.60
N PRO A 109 -14.61 -0.26 2.17
CA PRO A 109 -15.18 -1.24 3.07
C PRO A 109 -14.13 -2.27 3.47
N ARG A 110 -14.20 -2.74 4.73
CA ARG A 110 -13.36 -3.83 5.18
C ARG A 110 -14.03 -5.16 4.92
N LEU A 111 -13.23 -6.09 4.45
CA LEU A 111 -13.58 -7.50 4.39
C LEU A 111 -12.73 -8.26 5.42
N SER A 112 -13.32 -9.23 6.08
CA SER A 112 -12.63 -10.14 6.98
C SER A 112 -12.90 -11.58 6.60
N ALA A 113 -12.00 -12.46 6.96
CA ALA A 113 -12.14 -13.90 6.82
C ALA A 113 -11.32 -14.60 7.88
N ASP A 114 -11.70 -15.83 8.20
CA ASP A 114 -10.87 -16.71 8.99
C ASP A 114 -9.68 -17.16 8.14
N PHE A 115 -8.50 -17.14 8.71
CA PHE A 115 -7.27 -17.54 8.04
C PHE A 115 -6.57 -18.63 8.82
N GLU A 116 -6.17 -19.69 8.12
CA GLU A 116 -5.41 -20.79 8.70
C GLU A 116 -4.15 -21.05 7.88
N GLY A 117 -3.07 -21.41 8.57
CA GLY A 117 -1.80 -21.79 7.94
C GLY A 117 -0.78 -20.68 7.83
N SER A 118 0.04 -20.73 6.79
CA SER A 118 1.19 -19.85 6.62
C SER A 118 0.84 -18.57 5.86
N ALA A 119 0.90 -17.42 6.53
CA ALA A 119 0.72 -16.11 5.88
C ALA A 119 1.82 -15.83 4.84
N ARG A 120 3.03 -16.34 5.06
CA ARG A 120 4.14 -16.24 4.10
C ARG A 120 3.85 -17.03 2.83
N ALA A 121 3.32 -18.27 2.94
CA ALA A 121 2.95 -19.06 1.78
C ALA A 121 1.79 -18.42 1.00
N PHE A 122 0.80 -17.87 1.72
CA PHE A 122 -0.27 -17.09 1.11
C PHE A 122 0.28 -15.91 0.30
N PHE A 123 1.18 -15.11 0.89
CA PHE A 123 1.78 -13.97 0.19
C PHE A 123 2.58 -14.41 -1.03
N ALA A 124 3.34 -15.50 -0.94
CA ALA A 124 4.12 -16.02 -2.07
C ALA A 124 3.23 -16.42 -3.25
N ASP A 125 2.11 -17.11 -2.98
CA ASP A 125 1.15 -17.46 -4.02
C ASP A 125 0.44 -16.23 -4.59
N PHE A 126 0.05 -15.30 -3.72
CA PHE A 126 -0.61 -14.06 -4.13
C PHE A 126 0.33 -13.18 -4.98
N ALA A 127 1.57 -12.99 -4.55
CA ALA A 127 2.56 -12.22 -5.28
C ALA A 127 2.92 -12.83 -6.65
N ARG A 128 2.94 -14.17 -6.75
CA ARG A 128 3.16 -14.86 -8.01
C ARG A 128 2.06 -14.62 -9.04
N ILE A 129 0.81 -14.43 -8.59
CA ILE A 129 -0.33 -14.13 -9.46
C ILE A 129 -0.42 -12.64 -9.78
N ALA A 130 -0.21 -11.79 -8.77
CA ALA A 130 -0.40 -10.34 -8.89
C ALA A 130 0.83 -9.61 -9.47
N GLU A 131 2.01 -10.24 -9.45
CA GLU A 131 3.28 -9.68 -9.92
C GLU A 131 3.51 -8.22 -9.49
N PRO A 132 3.38 -7.90 -8.18
CA PRO A 132 3.37 -6.53 -7.72
C PRO A 132 4.74 -5.87 -7.89
N ARG A 133 4.78 -4.67 -8.46
CA ARG A 133 6.03 -3.90 -8.57
C ARG A 133 6.53 -3.39 -7.22
N HIS A 134 5.61 -3.15 -6.29
CA HIS A 134 5.88 -2.61 -4.95
C HIS A 134 5.23 -3.46 -3.86
N GLY A 135 5.33 -4.79 -4.03
CA GLY A 135 4.82 -5.74 -3.05
C GLY A 135 5.67 -5.74 -1.78
N ALA A 136 5.04 -6.05 -0.65
CA ALA A 136 5.72 -6.18 0.63
C ALA A 136 5.04 -7.23 1.51
N TYR A 137 5.87 -7.97 2.23
CA TYR A 137 5.43 -8.86 3.30
C TYR A 137 6.22 -8.56 4.56
N VAL A 138 5.52 -8.35 5.65
CA VAL A 138 6.12 -8.13 6.96
C VAL A 138 5.41 -9.00 7.97
N GLU A 139 6.18 -9.72 8.78
CA GLU A 139 5.67 -10.58 9.86
C GLU A 139 6.45 -10.27 11.14
N PHE A 140 5.73 -10.12 12.25
CA PHE A 140 6.33 -9.81 13.55
C PHE A 140 5.44 -10.27 14.69
N ASP A 141 6.05 -10.45 15.86
CA ASP A 141 5.34 -10.76 17.11
C ASP A 141 5.22 -9.48 17.95
N HIS A 142 4.02 -9.23 18.48
CA HIS A 142 3.75 -8.11 19.37
C HIS A 142 2.73 -8.51 20.44
N ASN A 143 3.06 -8.29 21.71
CA ASN A 143 2.22 -8.65 22.86
C ASN A 143 1.73 -10.11 22.84
N GLY A 144 2.63 -11.05 22.50
CA GLY A 144 2.33 -12.48 22.44
C GLY A 144 1.42 -12.91 21.26
N ARG A 145 1.15 -12.02 20.32
CA ARG A 145 0.38 -12.28 19.10
C ARG A 145 1.26 -12.10 17.88
N ARG A 146 1.05 -12.97 16.89
CA ARG A 146 1.71 -12.86 15.58
C ARG A 146 0.87 -12.03 14.63
N PHE A 147 1.51 -11.11 13.96
CA PHE A 147 0.94 -10.26 12.93
C PHE A 147 1.67 -10.45 11.61
N ALA A 148 0.93 -10.38 10.51
CA ALA A 148 1.50 -10.34 9.18
C ALA A 148 0.77 -9.30 8.32
N ALA A 149 1.52 -8.53 7.56
CA ALA A 149 0.99 -7.67 6.52
C ALA A 149 1.52 -8.13 5.16
N ALA A 150 0.59 -8.37 4.23
CA ALA A 150 0.88 -8.74 2.86
C ALA A 150 0.30 -7.67 1.93
N SER A 151 1.14 -7.06 1.11
CA SER A 151 0.74 -6.01 0.18
C SER A 151 1.20 -6.34 -1.23
N CYS A 152 0.32 -6.24 -2.20
CA CYS A 152 0.62 -6.34 -3.62
C CYS A 152 0.39 -4.98 -4.31
N SER A 153 1.04 -3.93 -3.80
CA SER A 153 0.90 -2.59 -4.36
C SER A 153 1.49 -2.49 -5.77
N PRO A 154 0.75 -1.96 -6.74
CA PRO A 154 1.26 -1.68 -8.08
C PRO A 154 1.96 -0.32 -8.18
N GLU A 155 1.77 0.56 -7.21
CA GLU A 155 2.08 1.99 -7.29
C GLU A 155 3.19 2.40 -6.35
N LEU A 156 4.12 3.21 -6.85
CA LEU A 156 5.17 3.83 -6.05
C LEU A 156 4.61 5.08 -5.36
N PHE A 157 4.54 5.06 -4.05
CA PHE A 157 4.20 6.25 -3.26
C PHE A 157 5.36 7.25 -3.27
N LEU A 158 6.47 6.93 -2.65
CA LEU A 158 7.66 7.77 -2.58
C LEU A 158 8.94 6.94 -2.65
N SER A 159 9.96 7.48 -3.31
CA SER A 159 11.32 6.97 -3.28
C SER A 159 12.27 8.13 -3.08
N PHE A 160 13.16 8.04 -2.11
CA PHE A 160 14.18 9.04 -1.82
C PHE A 160 15.58 8.43 -1.99
N ASP A 161 16.37 9.05 -2.83
CA ASP A 161 17.79 8.73 -3.01
C ASP A 161 18.63 9.76 -2.24
N ALA A 162 19.25 9.32 -1.16
CA ALA A 162 20.03 10.18 -0.28
C ALA A 162 21.31 10.69 -0.93
N ALA A 163 21.92 9.95 -1.88
CA ALA A 163 23.14 10.34 -2.55
C ALA A 163 22.91 11.49 -3.54
N THR A 164 21.82 11.42 -4.28
CA THR A 164 21.41 12.45 -5.25
C THR A 164 20.43 13.47 -4.67
N ARG A 165 19.96 13.24 -3.45
CA ARG A 165 18.89 14.00 -2.79
C ARG A 165 17.61 14.12 -3.63
N ARG A 166 17.34 13.12 -4.45
CA ARG A 166 16.17 13.08 -5.32
C ARG A 166 15.01 12.35 -4.67
N LEU A 167 13.87 13.01 -4.60
CA LEU A 167 12.59 12.44 -4.22
C LEU A 167 11.75 12.18 -5.48
N SER A 168 11.17 10.99 -5.57
CA SER A 168 10.35 10.59 -6.72
C SER A 168 9.03 9.98 -6.27
N THR A 169 7.97 10.24 -7.01
CA THR A 169 6.66 9.61 -6.89
C THR A 169 6.14 9.25 -8.28
N ARG A 170 5.26 8.24 -8.37
CA ARG A 170 4.69 7.78 -9.65
C ARG A 170 3.23 7.42 -9.48
N PRO A 171 2.35 8.43 -9.41
CA PRO A 171 0.91 8.18 -9.33
C PRO A 171 0.39 7.48 -10.59
N MET A 172 -0.58 6.58 -10.39
CA MET A 172 -1.21 5.80 -11.46
C MET A 172 -2.72 6.02 -11.43
N LYS A 173 -3.31 6.16 -12.62
CA LYS A 173 -4.76 6.14 -12.81
C LYS A 173 -5.13 5.38 -14.09
N GLY A 174 -6.29 4.78 -14.07
CA GLY A 174 -6.79 3.96 -15.15
C GLY A 174 -6.24 2.53 -15.13
N THR A 175 -7.11 1.59 -15.45
CA THR A 175 -6.76 0.17 -15.56
C THR A 175 -7.49 -0.43 -16.74
N ARG A 176 -6.78 -1.21 -17.54
CA ARG A 176 -7.33 -1.99 -18.66
C ARG A 176 -6.81 -3.42 -18.58
N SER A 177 -7.52 -4.31 -19.22
CA SER A 177 -7.02 -5.68 -19.40
C SER A 177 -5.76 -5.69 -20.25
N ALA A 178 -4.85 -6.63 -20.00
CA ALA A 178 -3.55 -6.71 -20.70
C ALA A 178 -3.66 -6.89 -22.23
N GLY A 179 -4.80 -7.37 -22.73
CA GLY A 179 -5.08 -7.49 -24.17
C GLY A 179 -5.79 -6.26 -24.78
N GLY A 180 -6.07 -5.21 -24.00
CA GLY A 180 -6.73 -3.99 -24.46
C GLY A 180 -5.80 -3.02 -25.18
N ASP A 181 -6.37 -2.08 -25.92
CA ASP A 181 -5.59 -1.01 -26.56
C ASP A 181 -5.11 -0.01 -25.52
N ALA A 182 -3.78 0.14 -25.39
CA ALA A 182 -3.17 1.10 -24.48
C ALA A 182 -3.56 2.57 -24.81
N ARG A 183 -3.95 2.86 -26.03
CA ARG A 183 -4.41 4.19 -26.45
C ARG A 183 -5.68 4.61 -25.72
N GLU A 184 -6.57 3.66 -25.42
CA GLU A 184 -7.78 3.95 -24.64
C GLU A 184 -7.48 4.57 -23.28
N LEU A 185 -6.36 4.19 -22.63
CA LEU A 185 -5.93 4.81 -21.39
C LEU A 185 -5.50 6.27 -21.58
N LEU A 186 -4.80 6.55 -22.68
CA LEU A 186 -4.26 7.87 -22.98
C LEU A 186 -5.36 8.84 -23.43
N GLU A 187 -6.40 8.34 -24.09
CA GLU A 187 -7.48 9.14 -24.67
C GLU A 187 -8.67 9.33 -23.72
N ASN A 188 -8.74 8.56 -22.62
CA ASN A 188 -9.82 8.67 -21.65
C ASN A 188 -9.73 9.99 -20.87
N GLY A 189 -10.59 10.94 -21.23
CA GLY A 189 -10.61 12.28 -20.62
C GLY A 189 -10.85 12.28 -19.11
N LYS A 190 -11.69 11.36 -18.60
CA LYS A 190 -11.95 11.24 -17.16
C LYS A 190 -10.70 10.77 -16.40
N GLU A 191 -10.04 9.71 -16.86
CA GLU A 191 -8.84 9.18 -16.22
C GLU A 191 -7.67 10.17 -16.27
N ARG A 192 -7.53 10.89 -17.36
CA ARG A 192 -6.55 12.00 -17.49
C ARG A 192 -6.83 13.13 -16.50
N ALA A 193 -8.09 13.55 -16.38
CA ALA A 193 -8.47 14.60 -15.43
C ALA A 193 -8.19 14.17 -13.99
N GLU A 194 -8.52 12.92 -13.64
CA GLU A 194 -8.22 12.35 -12.33
C GLU A 194 -6.73 12.26 -12.05
N LEU A 195 -5.93 11.79 -13.03
CA LEU A 195 -4.46 11.75 -12.89
C LEU A 195 -3.87 13.14 -12.71
N ASN A 196 -4.31 14.12 -13.52
CA ASN A 196 -3.84 15.50 -13.39
C ASN A 196 -4.14 16.10 -12.02
N MET A 197 -5.33 15.84 -11.47
CA MET A 197 -5.71 16.27 -10.13
C MET A 197 -4.78 15.68 -9.06
N ILE A 198 -4.45 14.40 -9.14
CA ILE A 198 -3.55 13.74 -8.19
C ILE A 198 -2.12 14.23 -8.34
N VAL A 199 -1.63 14.39 -9.58
CA VAL A 199 -0.29 14.95 -9.86
C VAL A 199 -0.17 16.36 -9.28
N ASP A 200 -1.19 17.20 -9.44
CA ASP A 200 -1.17 18.56 -8.92
C ASP A 200 -1.14 18.60 -7.39
N LEU A 201 -1.95 17.76 -6.74
CA LEU A 201 -1.90 17.58 -5.29
C LEU A 201 -0.50 17.13 -4.82
N MET A 202 0.07 16.12 -5.47
CA MET A 202 1.41 15.63 -5.11
C MET A 202 2.50 16.67 -5.35
N ARG A 203 2.41 17.46 -6.41
CA ARG A 203 3.33 18.60 -6.64
C ARG A 203 3.27 19.61 -5.52
N ASN A 204 2.06 19.95 -5.06
CA ASN A 204 1.88 20.84 -3.92
C ASN A 204 2.52 20.28 -2.64
N ASP A 205 2.31 18.99 -2.35
CA ASP A 205 2.86 18.34 -1.16
C ASP A 205 4.40 18.24 -1.23
N LEU A 206 4.94 17.83 -2.37
CA LEU A 206 6.39 17.78 -2.58
C LEU A 206 7.03 19.17 -2.52
N GLY A 207 6.37 20.19 -3.03
CA GLY A 207 6.85 21.57 -2.98
C GLY A 207 7.05 22.12 -1.57
N ARG A 208 6.48 21.47 -0.55
CA ARG A 208 6.70 21.83 0.87
C ARG A 208 8.02 21.31 1.44
N VAL A 209 8.65 20.35 0.80
CA VAL A 209 9.87 19.66 1.26
C VAL A 209 10.99 19.63 0.24
N CYS A 210 10.71 19.94 -1.02
CA CYS A 210 11.66 20.01 -2.12
C CYS A 210 12.05 21.47 -2.42
N GLU A 211 13.16 21.65 -3.16
CA GLU A 211 13.56 22.96 -3.67
C GLU A 211 12.56 23.45 -4.71
N LEU A 212 12.23 24.73 -4.67
CA LEU A 212 11.32 25.36 -5.62
C LEU A 212 11.91 25.28 -7.05
N GLY A 213 11.11 24.76 -7.98
CA GLY A 213 11.51 24.63 -9.39
C GLY A 213 12.37 23.41 -9.73
N SER A 214 12.55 22.51 -8.77
CA SER A 214 13.28 21.25 -9.00
C SER A 214 12.43 20.20 -9.74
#